data_2fd7f81ab6e316345d9ad13d8eb3151b
#
_entry.id   2fd7f81ab6e316345d9ad13d8eb3151b
#
_cell.length_a   1.000
_cell.length_b   1.000
_cell.length_c   1.000
_cell.angle_alpha   90.00
_cell.angle_beta   90.00
_cell.angle_gamma   90.00
#
_symmetry.space_group_name_H-M   'P 1'
#
loop_
_entity.id
_entity.type
_entity.pdbx_description
1 polymer ?
#
loop_
_entity_poly.entity_id
_entity_poly.type
_entity_poly.pdbx_seq_one_letter_code
_entity_poly.pdbx_strand_id
1 'polypeptide(L)'
;MNETLLEAVNNNLKQVKFSCRPFNHWIFNKIFTVKIADNLSDIPLRPSRIEQHYGRRESYNSSRVFLNADTCKTYPIFRNVVNVFSNQEIIKQIGNICGVNLSHGKLRVEYTLDSGDFWLEPHRDIKEKLLTFIVYLSTNPSSDTWGTVLFDRDLNPYCRMPYKLNFGFMFIPGDDTWHGFPKQEIRNVRKSLIINYVTEDWQNIHELAIS
;
A
#
# COMPACT_ATOMS: atom_id res chain seq x y z
N MET A 1 9.18 19.61 -20.54
CA MET A 1 9.70 19.38 -19.16
C MET A 1 9.18 18.03 -18.70
N ASN A 2 10.04 17.20 -18.15
CA ASN A 2 9.58 15.93 -17.58
C ASN A 2 8.93 16.22 -16.22
N GLU A 3 7.69 15.75 -16.02
CA GLU A 3 6.96 15.86 -14.76
C GLU A 3 7.75 15.18 -13.61
N THR A 4 7.94 15.88 -12.53
CA THR A 4 8.60 15.33 -11.33
C THR A 4 7.68 14.33 -10.64
N LEU A 5 8.23 13.47 -9.77
CA LEU A 5 7.42 12.51 -9.00
C LEU A 5 6.44 13.24 -8.07
N LEU A 6 6.86 14.34 -7.46
CA LEU A 6 6.01 15.16 -6.60
C LEU A 6 4.81 15.73 -7.37
N GLU A 7 5.07 16.33 -8.54
CA GLU A 7 4.02 16.86 -9.41
C GLU A 7 3.05 15.77 -9.87
N ALA A 8 3.57 14.62 -10.27
CA ALA A 8 2.75 13.48 -10.69
C ALA A 8 1.81 13.01 -9.57
N VAL A 9 2.34 12.80 -8.36
CA VAL A 9 1.53 12.38 -7.21
C VAL A 9 0.50 13.45 -6.87
N ASN A 10 0.89 14.72 -6.80
CA ASN A 10 -0.02 15.83 -6.52
C ASN A 10 -1.18 15.90 -7.54
N ASN A 11 -0.87 15.76 -8.84
CA ASN A 11 -1.86 15.82 -9.91
C ASN A 11 -2.78 14.58 -9.91
N ASN A 12 -2.24 13.39 -9.66
CA ASN A 12 -3.01 12.16 -9.65
C ASN A 12 -3.92 12.05 -8.42
N LEU A 13 -3.52 12.59 -7.28
CA LEU A 13 -4.37 12.70 -6.09
C LEU A 13 -5.64 13.54 -6.32
N LYS A 14 -5.60 14.52 -7.23
CA LYS A 14 -6.79 15.31 -7.61
C LYS A 14 -7.82 14.52 -8.43
N GLN A 15 -7.44 13.33 -8.93
CA GLN A 15 -8.27 12.49 -9.79
C GLN A 15 -8.81 11.24 -9.07
N VAL A 16 -8.61 11.12 -7.76
CA VAL A 16 -9.12 9.98 -6.99
C VAL A 16 -10.64 9.96 -6.99
N LYS A 17 -11.21 8.76 -7.02
CA LYS A 17 -12.65 8.55 -7.01
C LYS A 17 -13.07 8.01 -5.65
N PHE A 18 -13.99 8.67 -5.02
CA PHE A 18 -14.60 8.23 -3.76
C PHE A 18 -15.63 7.12 -3.99
N SER A 19 -15.65 6.15 -3.10
CA SER A 19 -16.66 5.12 -2.96
C SER A 19 -17.01 4.95 -1.49
N CYS A 20 -18.31 4.87 -1.17
CA CYS A 20 -18.79 4.68 0.20
C CYS A 20 -19.13 3.22 0.52
N ARG A 21 -18.97 2.29 -0.41
CA ARG A 21 -19.28 0.87 -0.21
C ARG A 21 -18.12 -0.03 -0.55
N PRO A 22 -17.84 -1.07 0.25
CA PRO A 22 -18.55 -1.47 1.48
C PRO A 22 -18.27 -0.53 2.67
N PHE A 23 -17.21 0.27 2.57
CA PHE A 23 -16.81 1.33 3.48
C PHE A 23 -16.17 2.49 2.69
N ASN A 24 -15.95 3.62 3.32
CA ASN A 24 -15.34 4.79 2.66
C ASN A 24 -13.92 4.48 2.21
N HIS A 25 -13.69 4.57 0.89
CA HIS A 25 -12.37 4.40 0.29
C HIS A 25 -12.24 5.27 -0.98
N TRP A 26 -11.00 5.55 -1.37
CA TRP A 26 -10.67 6.37 -2.53
C TRP A 26 -9.80 5.57 -3.49
N ILE A 27 -10.22 5.49 -4.75
CA ILE A 27 -9.59 4.69 -5.80
C ILE A 27 -8.84 5.61 -6.76
N PHE A 28 -7.66 5.19 -7.19
CA PHE A 28 -6.89 5.87 -8.23
C PHE A 28 -6.40 4.87 -9.28
N ASN A 29 -6.42 5.30 -10.54
CA ASN A 29 -5.95 4.47 -11.65
C ASN A 29 -4.42 4.50 -11.80
N LYS A 30 -3.80 5.57 -11.32
CA LYS A 30 -2.35 5.76 -11.25
C LYS A 30 -2.03 6.76 -10.14
N ILE A 31 -0.87 6.61 -9.54
CA ILE A 31 -0.35 7.58 -8.57
C ILE A 31 1.04 8.08 -8.97
N PHE A 32 1.89 7.22 -9.50
CA PHE A 32 3.23 7.53 -9.99
C PHE A 32 3.24 7.84 -11.50
N THR A 33 4.35 8.40 -12.00
CA THR A 33 4.65 8.36 -13.43
C THR A 33 4.88 6.91 -13.86
N VAL A 34 4.68 6.61 -15.16
CA VAL A 34 4.91 5.26 -15.71
C VAL A 34 6.32 4.77 -15.38
N LYS A 35 7.34 5.61 -15.64
CA LYS A 35 8.75 5.28 -15.35
C LYS A 35 9.01 4.90 -13.89
N ILE A 36 8.38 5.60 -12.94
CA ILE A 36 8.55 5.29 -11.52
C ILE A 36 7.84 3.99 -11.16
N ALA A 37 6.65 3.76 -11.69
CA ALA A 37 5.90 2.53 -11.45
C ALA A 37 6.65 1.31 -11.99
N ASP A 38 7.21 1.40 -13.21
CA ASP A 38 8.04 0.36 -13.81
C ASP A 38 9.29 0.09 -12.97
N ASN A 39 10.03 1.14 -12.60
CA ASN A 39 11.22 0.99 -11.77
C ASN A 39 10.92 0.36 -10.40
N LEU A 40 9.77 0.68 -9.78
CA LEU A 40 9.34 0.05 -8.53
C LEU A 40 8.96 -1.43 -8.75
N SER A 41 8.31 -1.74 -9.86
CA SER A 41 7.97 -3.12 -10.24
C SER A 41 9.23 -3.99 -10.47
N ASP A 42 10.28 -3.40 -11.04
CA ASP A 42 11.48 -4.10 -11.49
C ASP A 42 12.56 -4.22 -10.40
N ILE A 43 12.32 -3.74 -9.18
CA ILE A 43 13.28 -3.89 -8.09
C ILE A 43 13.59 -5.39 -7.90
N PRO A 44 14.89 -5.80 -7.88
CA PRO A 44 15.31 -7.20 -7.87
C PRO A 44 15.22 -7.84 -6.47
N LEU A 45 14.18 -7.51 -5.74
CA LEU A 45 13.84 -8.14 -4.47
C LEU A 45 13.09 -9.45 -4.72
N ARG A 46 13.40 -10.46 -3.92
CA ARG A 46 12.77 -11.76 -3.99
C ARG A 46 11.96 -12.05 -2.74
N PRO A 47 10.81 -12.73 -2.83
CA PRO A 47 10.05 -13.15 -1.67
C PRO A 47 10.88 -14.16 -0.85
N SER A 48 10.74 -14.08 0.45
CA SER A 48 11.26 -15.13 1.34
C SER A 48 10.37 -16.36 1.24
N ARG A 49 10.98 -17.55 1.40
CA ARG A 49 10.22 -18.79 1.56
C ARG A 49 9.49 -18.75 2.90
N ILE A 50 8.19 -18.93 2.87
CA ILE A 50 7.34 -18.99 4.06
C ILE A 50 6.85 -20.43 4.20
N GLU A 51 7.12 -21.04 5.34
CA GLU A 51 6.77 -22.45 5.58
C GLU A 51 5.36 -22.62 6.16
N GLN A 52 4.83 -21.58 6.83
CA GLN A 52 3.53 -21.64 7.49
C GLN A 52 2.69 -20.40 7.17
N HIS A 53 1.50 -20.63 6.68
CA HIS A 53 0.58 -19.61 6.19
C HIS A 53 -0.67 -19.55 7.08
N TYR A 54 -0.68 -18.64 8.06
CA TYR A 54 -1.79 -18.51 9.02
C TYR A 54 -2.84 -17.46 8.63
N GLY A 55 -2.75 -16.86 7.46
CA GLY A 55 -3.69 -15.81 7.01
C GLY A 55 -3.55 -14.49 7.76
N ARG A 56 -2.48 -14.29 8.52
CA ARG A 56 -2.19 -13.07 9.26
C ARG A 56 -0.93 -12.41 8.73
N ARG A 57 -0.92 -11.09 8.70
CA ARG A 57 0.20 -10.33 8.12
C ARG A 57 1.54 -10.62 8.81
N GLU A 58 1.54 -10.86 10.09
CA GLU A 58 2.73 -11.16 10.90
C GLU A 58 3.46 -12.42 10.43
N SER A 59 2.72 -13.40 9.90
CA SER A 59 3.30 -14.63 9.31
C SER A 59 4.16 -14.36 8.08
N TYR A 60 4.02 -13.18 7.47
CA TYR A 60 4.69 -12.78 6.23
C TYR A 60 5.69 -11.64 6.40
N ASN A 61 6.19 -11.43 7.62
CA ASN A 61 7.12 -10.32 7.91
C ASN A 61 8.40 -10.41 7.07
N SER A 62 8.92 -11.60 6.80
CA SER A 62 10.11 -11.82 5.98
C SER A 62 9.91 -11.49 4.49
N SER A 63 8.67 -11.36 4.01
CA SER A 63 8.36 -10.94 2.64
C SER A 63 8.06 -9.44 2.53
N ARG A 64 8.36 -8.67 3.56
CA ARG A 64 8.14 -7.22 3.65
C ARG A 64 9.46 -6.49 3.76
N VAL A 65 9.65 -5.47 2.95
CA VAL A 65 10.81 -4.58 2.99
C VAL A 65 10.32 -3.18 3.37
N PHE A 66 10.74 -2.70 4.53
CA PHE A 66 10.39 -1.34 4.97
C PHE A 66 11.29 -0.31 4.31
N LEU A 67 10.70 0.80 3.87
CA LEU A 67 11.43 1.89 3.25
C LEU A 67 12.04 2.79 4.34
N ASN A 68 12.94 2.24 5.11
CA ASN A 68 13.70 2.94 6.16
C ASN A 68 15.02 3.54 5.60
N ALA A 69 15.83 4.14 6.46
CA ALA A 69 17.08 4.78 6.07
C ALA A 69 18.03 3.85 5.32
N ASP A 70 18.14 2.57 5.72
CA ASP A 70 19.10 1.62 5.12
C ASP A 70 18.62 1.11 3.77
N THR A 71 17.35 0.75 3.63
CA THR A 71 16.78 0.33 2.35
C THR A 71 16.75 1.47 1.34
N CYS A 72 16.55 2.72 1.78
CA CYS A 72 16.64 3.91 0.95
C CYS A 72 18.07 4.24 0.47
N LYS A 73 19.11 3.80 1.19
CA LYS A 73 20.51 3.86 0.70
C LYS A 73 20.75 2.84 -0.39
N THR A 74 20.22 1.63 -0.22
CA THR A 74 20.39 0.53 -1.18
C THR A 74 19.59 0.76 -2.46
N TYR A 75 18.37 1.28 -2.34
CA TYR A 75 17.45 1.51 -3.45
C TYR A 75 17.03 2.99 -3.51
N PRO A 76 17.71 3.85 -4.28
CA PRO A 76 17.40 5.29 -4.35
C PRO A 76 15.94 5.61 -4.72
N ILE A 77 15.29 4.72 -5.48
CA ILE A 77 13.86 4.87 -5.83
C ILE A 77 12.97 4.88 -4.57
N PHE A 78 13.31 4.13 -3.53
CA PHE A 78 12.60 4.12 -2.26
C PHE A 78 12.68 5.48 -1.56
N ARG A 79 13.86 6.11 -1.60
CA ARG A 79 14.04 7.47 -1.08
C ARG A 79 13.13 8.47 -1.79
N ASN A 80 12.99 8.35 -3.11
CA ASN A 80 12.09 9.23 -3.87
C ASN A 80 10.64 9.08 -3.41
N VAL A 81 10.18 7.85 -3.17
CA VAL A 81 8.84 7.57 -2.63
C VAL A 81 8.69 8.18 -1.22
N VAL A 82 9.65 7.91 -0.33
CA VAL A 82 9.65 8.46 1.04
C VAL A 82 9.59 9.99 1.02
N ASN A 83 10.42 10.64 0.22
CA ASN A 83 10.45 12.10 0.12
C ASN A 83 9.10 12.69 -0.31
N VAL A 84 8.42 12.06 -1.26
CA VAL A 84 7.11 12.53 -1.74
C VAL A 84 6.04 12.35 -0.66
N PHE A 85 5.94 11.19 -0.04
CA PHE A 85 4.92 10.95 0.99
C PHE A 85 5.24 11.58 2.35
N SER A 86 6.48 12.06 2.56
CA SER A 86 6.86 12.92 3.69
C SER A 86 6.66 14.42 3.40
N ASN A 87 6.34 14.79 2.15
CA ASN A 87 6.12 16.19 1.79
C ASN A 87 4.82 16.72 2.40
N GLN A 88 4.90 17.87 3.07
CA GLN A 88 3.77 18.45 3.81
C GLN A 88 2.57 18.79 2.92
N GLU A 89 2.79 19.18 1.66
CA GLU A 89 1.70 19.46 0.72
C GLU A 89 0.95 18.16 0.36
N ILE A 90 1.66 17.06 0.14
CA ILE A 90 1.06 15.75 -0.15
C ILE A 90 0.30 15.23 1.08
N ILE A 91 0.90 15.32 2.28
CA ILE A 91 0.23 14.93 3.55
C ILE A 91 -1.07 15.70 3.73
N LYS A 92 -1.01 17.02 3.56
CA LYS A 92 -2.20 17.91 3.66
C LYS A 92 -3.24 17.57 2.60
N GLN A 93 -2.82 17.33 1.36
CA GLN A 93 -3.75 16.98 0.27
C GLN A 93 -4.45 15.66 0.54
N ILE A 94 -3.73 14.59 0.94
CA ILE A 94 -4.32 13.31 1.33
C ILE A 94 -5.28 13.50 2.50
N GLY A 95 -4.85 14.22 3.52
CA GLY A 95 -5.68 14.51 4.69
C GLY A 95 -7.00 15.23 4.32
N ASN A 96 -6.94 16.22 3.43
CA ASN A 96 -8.12 16.92 2.94
C ASN A 96 -9.05 16.02 2.12
N ILE A 97 -8.50 15.16 1.25
CA ILE A 97 -9.27 14.21 0.44
C ILE A 97 -10.02 13.22 1.35
N CYS A 98 -9.34 12.69 2.36
CA CYS A 98 -9.87 11.65 3.23
C CYS A 98 -10.63 12.19 4.46
N GLY A 99 -10.53 13.47 4.74
CA GLY A 99 -11.14 14.08 5.94
C GLY A 99 -10.43 13.69 7.24
N VAL A 100 -9.10 13.46 7.21
CA VAL A 100 -8.29 13.04 8.37
C VAL A 100 -7.09 13.97 8.56
N ASN A 101 -6.74 14.24 9.83
CA ASN A 101 -5.54 14.98 10.15
C ASN A 101 -4.32 14.03 10.20
N LEU A 102 -3.39 14.19 9.27
CA LEU A 102 -2.17 13.40 9.18
C LEU A 102 -0.91 14.17 9.59
N SER A 103 -1.03 15.43 10.05
CA SER A 103 0.10 16.34 10.31
C SER A 103 1.06 15.84 11.40
N HIS A 104 0.56 15.05 12.35
CA HIS A 104 1.34 14.43 13.43
C HIS A 104 1.64 12.95 13.18
N GLY A 105 1.22 12.42 12.02
CA GLY A 105 1.47 11.03 11.66
C GLY A 105 2.93 10.80 11.26
N LYS A 106 3.47 9.64 11.65
CA LYS A 106 4.75 9.13 11.13
C LYS A 106 4.50 8.33 9.87
N LEU A 107 5.38 8.49 8.87
CA LEU A 107 5.30 7.73 7.63
C LEU A 107 5.91 6.34 7.82
N ARG A 108 5.16 5.30 7.44
CA ARG A 108 5.58 3.91 7.38
C ARG A 108 5.26 3.36 6.01
N VAL A 109 6.27 2.94 5.28
CA VAL A 109 6.11 2.40 3.94
C VAL A 109 6.71 1.00 3.88
N GLU A 110 5.96 0.06 3.33
CA GLU A 110 6.41 -1.30 3.11
C GLU A 110 6.24 -1.71 1.65
N TYR A 111 7.27 -2.34 1.11
CA TYR A 111 7.24 -3.01 -0.17
C TYR A 111 7.01 -4.50 0.09
N THR A 112 5.91 -5.05 -0.41
CA THR A 112 5.52 -6.44 -0.15
C THR A 112 5.78 -7.34 -1.34
N LEU A 113 6.19 -8.56 -1.06
CA LEU A 113 6.57 -9.61 -2.02
C LEU A 113 5.81 -10.90 -1.66
N ASP A 114 4.52 -10.92 -1.97
CA ASP A 114 3.67 -12.06 -1.65
C ASP A 114 3.77 -13.11 -2.76
N SER A 115 3.93 -14.40 -2.41
CA SER A 115 4.11 -15.50 -3.37
C SER A 115 3.55 -16.81 -2.84
N GLY A 116 3.41 -17.80 -3.71
CA GLY A 116 2.95 -19.15 -3.36
C GLY A 116 1.54 -19.14 -2.76
N ASP A 117 1.40 -19.73 -1.59
CA ASP A 117 0.11 -19.85 -0.90
C ASP A 117 -0.19 -18.67 0.04
N PHE A 118 0.37 -17.48 -0.26
CA PHE A 118 0.04 -16.28 0.51
C PHE A 118 -1.46 -16.00 0.51
N TRP A 119 -2.00 -15.71 1.68
CA TRP A 119 -3.37 -15.28 1.87
C TRP A 119 -3.51 -14.45 3.14
N LEU A 120 -4.55 -13.63 3.22
CA LEU A 120 -4.90 -12.88 4.42
C LEU A 120 -6.38 -13.07 4.72
N GLU A 121 -6.68 -13.43 5.95
CA GLU A 121 -8.06 -13.43 6.47
C GLU A 121 -8.67 -12.04 6.29
N PRO A 122 -10.01 -11.94 6.22
CA PRO A 122 -10.69 -10.67 6.41
C PRO A 122 -10.28 -10.08 7.76
N HIS A 123 -9.68 -8.89 7.73
CA HIS A 123 -9.19 -8.20 8.91
C HIS A 123 -9.42 -6.69 8.78
N ARG A 124 -9.27 -6.00 9.89
CA ARG A 124 -9.20 -4.54 9.96
C ARG A 124 -7.78 -4.16 10.35
N ASP A 125 -7.35 -3.03 9.88
CA ASP A 125 -6.08 -2.46 10.32
C ASP A 125 -6.16 -2.04 11.80
N ILE A 126 -5.01 -2.04 12.47
CA ILE A 126 -4.90 -1.64 13.87
C ILE A 126 -5.14 -0.12 14.01
N LYS A 127 -5.60 0.31 15.19
CA LYS A 127 -5.98 1.71 15.48
C LYS A 127 -4.83 2.72 15.38
N GLU A 128 -3.59 2.25 15.47
CA GLU A 128 -2.39 3.04 15.32
C GLU A 128 -2.13 3.49 13.87
N LYS A 129 -2.86 2.93 12.90
CA LYS A 129 -2.83 3.40 11.51
C LYS A 129 -3.88 4.49 11.29
N LEU A 130 -3.43 5.68 10.95
CA LEU A 130 -4.28 6.83 10.64
C LEU A 130 -4.82 6.78 9.20
N LEU A 131 -4.06 6.15 8.29
CA LEU A 131 -4.43 5.97 6.89
C LEU A 131 -3.65 4.81 6.30
N THR A 132 -4.31 4.00 5.49
CA THR A 132 -3.70 2.96 4.66
C THR A 132 -3.89 3.29 3.19
N PHE A 133 -2.78 3.29 2.42
CA PHE A 133 -2.71 3.61 1.01
C PHE A 133 -1.97 2.48 0.30
N ILE A 134 -2.62 1.77 -0.61
CA ILE A 134 -2.07 0.59 -1.29
C ILE A 134 -1.91 0.89 -2.78
N VAL A 135 -0.70 0.63 -3.31
CA VAL A 135 -0.38 0.71 -4.74
C VAL A 135 0.08 -0.65 -5.23
N TYR A 136 -0.51 -1.17 -6.27
CA TYR A 136 -0.09 -2.43 -6.89
C TYR A 136 1.03 -2.20 -7.90
N LEU A 137 1.98 -3.14 -7.90
CA LEU A 137 3.23 -3.02 -8.64
C LEU A 137 3.51 -4.24 -9.55
N SER A 138 2.49 -4.95 -10.00
CA SER A 138 2.70 -6.08 -10.88
C SER A 138 2.34 -5.75 -12.33
N THR A 139 3.16 -6.28 -13.23
CA THR A 139 2.93 -6.26 -14.69
C THR A 139 2.47 -7.62 -15.22
N ASN A 140 2.27 -8.63 -14.36
CA ASN A 140 1.92 -9.98 -14.79
C ASN A 140 0.48 -10.05 -15.31
N PRO A 141 0.25 -10.47 -16.57
CA PRO A 141 -1.09 -10.61 -17.15
C PRO A 141 -2.03 -11.57 -16.39
N SER A 142 -1.46 -12.56 -15.68
CA SER A 142 -2.23 -13.55 -14.89
C SER A 142 -2.68 -13.03 -13.52
N SER A 143 -2.50 -11.76 -13.22
CA SER A 143 -2.68 -11.21 -11.88
C SER A 143 -4.05 -10.57 -11.62
N ASP A 144 -5.00 -10.64 -12.52
CA ASP A 144 -6.30 -9.96 -12.38
C ASP A 144 -7.06 -10.31 -11.09
N THR A 145 -6.83 -11.50 -10.53
CA THR A 145 -7.43 -11.95 -9.27
C THR A 145 -6.63 -11.55 -8.01
N TRP A 146 -5.47 -10.89 -8.15
CA TRP A 146 -4.55 -10.62 -7.03
C TRP A 146 -4.83 -9.30 -6.28
N GLY A 147 -5.94 -8.65 -6.59
CA GLY A 147 -6.37 -7.46 -5.87
C GLY A 147 -6.90 -7.79 -4.47
N THR A 148 -6.79 -6.82 -3.58
CA THR A 148 -7.38 -6.88 -2.25
C THR A 148 -8.89 -7.00 -2.36
N VAL A 149 -9.49 -7.90 -1.58
CA VAL A 149 -10.94 -8.01 -1.46
C VAL A 149 -11.41 -7.12 -0.31
N LEU A 150 -12.43 -6.31 -0.56
CA LEU A 150 -13.15 -5.56 0.46
C LEU A 150 -14.39 -6.35 0.84
N PHE A 151 -14.70 -6.39 2.12
CA PHE A 151 -15.81 -7.14 2.68
C PHE A 151 -16.84 -6.18 3.29
N ASP A 152 -18.09 -6.62 3.33
CA ASP A 152 -19.12 -5.96 4.11
C ASP A 152 -18.97 -6.25 5.62
N ARG A 153 -19.90 -5.71 6.44
CA ARG A 153 -19.88 -5.92 7.90
C ARG A 153 -20.13 -7.36 8.33
N ASP A 154 -20.78 -8.14 7.47
CA ASP A 154 -21.08 -9.56 7.71
C ASP A 154 -19.95 -10.46 7.16
N LEU A 155 -18.84 -9.89 6.74
CA LEU A 155 -17.68 -10.56 6.16
C LEU A 155 -17.95 -11.24 4.82
N ASN A 156 -19.02 -10.84 4.11
CA ASN A 156 -19.23 -11.29 2.74
C ASN A 156 -18.31 -10.50 1.79
N PRO A 157 -17.67 -11.15 0.82
CA PRO A 157 -16.90 -10.45 -0.21
C PRO A 157 -17.81 -9.48 -0.99
N TYR A 158 -17.50 -8.19 -0.94
CA TYR A 158 -18.25 -7.15 -1.64
C TYR A 158 -17.67 -6.84 -3.02
N CYS A 159 -16.37 -6.54 -3.07
CA CYS A 159 -15.66 -6.30 -4.33
C CYS A 159 -14.17 -6.62 -4.19
N ARG A 160 -13.55 -6.84 -5.34
CA ARG A 160 -12.10 -7.00 -5.46
C ARG A 160 -11.53 -5.79 -6.17
N MET A 161 -10.48 -5.20 -5.60
CA MET A 161 -9.75 -4.13 -6.27
C MET A 161 -9.03 -4.66 -7.51
N PRO A 162 -9.07 -3.96 -8.65
CA PRO A 162 -8.28 -4.34 -9.83
C PRO A 162 -6.79 -4.39 -9.49
N TYR A 163 -6.13 -5.51 -9.80
CA TYR A 163 -4.68 -5.63 -9.61
C TYR A 163 -3.95 -5.25 -10.90
N LYS A 164 -3.60 -4.00 -11.02
CA LYS A 164 -2.90 -3.44 -12.19
C LYS A 164 -1.74 -2.59 -11.73
N LEU A 165 -0.67 -2.54 -12.52
CA LEU A 165 0.46 -1.67 -12.23
C LEU A 165 0.01 -0.23 -11.97
N ASN A 166 0.50 0.36 -10.88
CA ASN A 166 0.23 1.75 -10.48
C ASN A 166 -1.23 2.06 -10.08
N PHE A 167 -2.11 1.06 -10.11
CA PHE A 167 -3.47 1.17 -9.59
C PHE A 167 -3.45 0.97 -8.08
N GLY A 168 -4.40 1.57 -7.38
CA GLY A 168 -4.55 1.33 -5.97
C GLY A 168 -5.73 2.07 -5.35
N PHE A 169 -5.74 2.02 -4.03
CA PHE A 169 -6.78 2.67 -3.23
C PHE A 169 -6.24 3.05 -1.85
N MET A 170 -6.96 3.93 -1.18
CA MET A 170 -6.66 4.32 0.19
C MET A 170 -7.94 4.36 1.02
N PHE A 171 -7.80 4.18 2.32
CA PHE A 171 -8.91 4.24 3.27
C PHE A 171 -8.40 4.64 4.66
N ILE A 172 -9.31 5.14 5.48
CA ILE A 172 -9.07 5.39 6.90
C ILE A 172 -9.48 4.12 7.66
N PRO A 173 -8.55 3.48 8.40
CA PRO A 173 -8.88 2.32 9.22
C PRO A 173 -10.00 2.61 10.22
N GLY A 174 -10.94 1.69 10.34
CA GLY A 174 -12.11 1.80 11.20
C GLY A 174 -12.77 0.45 11.47
N ASP A 175 -13.85 0.46 12.23
CA ASP A 175 -14.51 -0.78 12.67
C ASP A 175 -15.23 -1.55 11.57
N ASP A 176 -15.41 -0.96 10.40
CA ASP A 176 -16.06 -1.58 9.25
C ASP A 176 -15.14 -1.78 8.04
N THR A 177 -13.86 -1.41 8.14
CA THR A 177 -12.92 -1.45 7.02
C THR A 177 -12.32 -2.84 6.79
N TRP A 178 -13.19 -3.85 6.67
CA TRP A 178 -12.80 -5.24 6.47
C TRP A 178 -12.21 -5.47 5.09
N HIS A 179 -11.00 -5.97 5.05
CA HIS A 179 -10.29 -6.28 3.81
C HIS A 179 -9.38 -7.49 3.98
N GLY A 180 -9.00 -8.12 2.87
CA GLY A 180 -8.17 -9.32 2.92
C GLY A 180 -7.73 -9.79 1.53
N PHE A 181 -7.13 -10.97 1.50
CA PHE A 181 -6.70 -11.62 0.28
C PHE A 181 -7.02 -13.11 0.39
N PRO A 182 -8.08 -13.59 -0.28
CA PRO A 182 -8.51 -14.99 -0.20
C PRO A 182 -7.43 -15.95 -0.70
N LYS A 183 -7.46 -17.18 -0.18
CA LYS A 183 -6.56 -18.26 -0.59
C LYS A 183 -6.63 -18.48 -2.10
N GLN A 184 -5.50 -18.37 -2.74
CA GLN A 184 -5.30 -18.68 -4.16
C GLN A 184 -3.81 -18.85 -4.44
N GLU A 185 -3.48 -19.58 -5.48
CA GLU A 185 -2.10 -19.76 -5.91
C GLU A 185 -1.55 -18.45 -6.54
N ILE A 186 -0.41 -17.99 -6.05
CA ILE A 186 0.35 -16.90 -6.66
C ILE A 186 1.55 -17.53 -7.39
N ARG A 187 1.39 -17.80 -8.69
CA ARG A 187 2.43 -18.47 -9.51
C ARG A 187 3.69 -17.63 -9.72
N ASN A 188 3.62 -16.36 -9.39
CA ASN A 188 4.71 -15.39 -9.52
C ASN A 188 4.82 -14.59 -8.21
N VAL A 189 5.17 -13.32 -8.28
CA VAL A 189 5.26 -12.44 -7.11
C VAL A 189 4.19 -11.35 -7.23
N ARG A 190 3.31 -11.30 -6.23
CA ARG A 190 2.38 -10.19 -6.02
C ARG A 190 3.12 -9.08 -5.29
N LYS A 191 3.40 -7.98 -5.98
CA LYS A 191 4.13 -6.83 -5.44
C LYS A 191 3.16 -5.70 -5.11
N SER A 192 3.31 -5.12 -3.93
CA SER A 192 2.54 -3.93 -3.55
C SER A 192 3.41 -2.98 -2.75
N LEU A 193 3.13 -1.70 -2.86
CA LEU A 193 3.63 -0.68 -1.95
C LEU A 193 2.49 -0.30 -1.02
N ILE A 194 2.69 -0.44 0.28
CA ILE A 194 1.70 -0.08 1.30
C ILE A 194 2.26 1.10 2.08
N ILE A 195 1.59 2.24 1.96
CA ILE A 195 1.97 3.51 2.57
C ILE A 195 0.99 3.74 3.71
N ASN A 196 1.49 3.79 4.94
CA ASN A 196 0.72 4.09 6.12
C ASN A 196 1.19 5.40 6.75
N TYR A 197 0.24 6.20 7.19
CA TYR A 197 0.51 7.18 8.23
C TYR A 197 0.07 6.53 9.55
N VAL A 198 0.96 6.54 10.51
CA VAL A 198 0.74 5.90 11.82
C VAL A 198 0.86 6.93 12.93
N THR A 199 0.31 6.63 14.09
CA THR A 199 0.37 7.52 15.26
C THR A 199 1.81 7.73 15.75
N GLU A 200 2.04 8.79 16.52
CA GLU A 200 3.36 9.16 17.04
C GLU A 200 3.97 8.09 17.97
N ASP A 201 3.13 7.31 18.63
CA ASP A 201 3.49 6.25 19.57
C ASP A 201 3.75 4.88 18.90
N TRP A 202 3.86 4.83 17.55
CA TRP A 202 4.22 3.60 16.84
C TRP A 202 5.50 2.98 17.39
N GLN A 203 5.40 1.73 17.88
CA GLN A 203 6.48 1.08 18.65
C GLN A 203 7.65 0.59 17.78
N ASN A 204 7.36 0.12 16.57
CA ASN A 204 8.38 -0.47 15.68
C ASN A 204 9.10 0.62 14.87
N ILE A 205 9.99 1.37 15.52
CA ILE A 205 10.69 2.53 14.92
C ILE A 205 11.48 2.13 13.66
N HIS A 206 12.03 0.92 13.61
CA HIS A 206 12.78 0.41 12.44
C HIS A 206 11.94 0.23 11.18
N GLU A 207 10.61 0.24 11.30
CA GLU A 207 9.68 0.18 10.16
C GLU A 207 9.38 1.57 9.58
N LEU A 208 9.74 2.63 10.31
CA LEU A 208 9.41 3.98 9.90
C LEU A 208 10.34 4.48 8.79
N ALA A 209 9.75 5.23 7.87
CA ALA A 209 10.46 6.00 6.87
C ALA A 209 11.03 7.26 7.55
N ILE A 210 12.16 7.10 8.24
CA ILE A 210 12.85 8.23 8.88
C ILE A 210 13.68 8.94 7.80
N SER A 211 13.37 10.19 7.58
CA SER A 211 14.13 11.10 6.72
C SER A 211 15.40 11.60 7.41
#